data_e232246d2871d583488fa8a0a8795bd8
#
_entry.id   e232246d2871d583488fa8a0a8795bd8
#
_cell.length_a   1.000
_cell.length_b   1.000
_cell.length_c   1.000
_cell.angle_alpha   90.00
_cell.angle_beta   90.00
_cell.angle_gamma   90.00
#
_symmetry.space_group_name_H-M   'P 1'
#
loop_
_entity.id
_entity.type
_entity.pdbx_description
1 polymer ?
#
loop_
_entity_poly.entity_id
_entity_poly.type
_entity_poly.pdbx_seq_one_letter_code
_entity_poly.pdbx_strand_id
1 'polypeptide(L)'
;MSRIITTTVYTLHELSSTAQEKARDWYRQHHADSNWYENVYEDFREVCGIFGIDLRQRVFRLSNGRFMEEPCIWFSGFCSQGDGACFEGRWHWQPATPRKIREYAPQDRELHRIADALQAVQKRNFWQLQAEI
;
A
#
# COMPACT_ATOMS: atom_id res chain seq x y z
N MET A 1 -18.73 -36.15 -20.93
CA MET A 1 -17.56 -36.39 -21.78
C MET A 1 -16.51 -35.31 -21.49
N SER A 2 -15.30 -35.71 -21.13
CA SER A 2 -14.18 -34.77 -20.97
C SER A 2 -13.65 -34.39 -22.37
N ARG A 3 -13.36 -33.12 -22.59
CA ARG A 3 -12.78 -32.58 -23.82
C ARG A 3 -11.40 -32.03 -23.53
N ILE A 4 -10.39 -32.51 -24.21
CA ILE A 4 -9.04 -31.93 -24.16
C ILE A 4 -8.97 -30.82 -25.20
N ILE A 5 -8.62 -29.62 -24.80
CA ILE A 5 -8.35 -28.48 -25.69
C ILE A 5 -6.86 -28.19 -25.61
N THR A 6 -6.20 -28.27 -26.76
CA THR A 6 -4.79 -27.90 -26.90
C THR A 6 -4.71 -26.47 -27.41
N THR A 7 -4.07 -25.58 -26.68
CA THR A 7 -3.87 -24.20 -27.10
C THR A 7 -2.37 -23.94 -27.24
N THR A 8 -1.97 -23.39 -28.41
CA THR A 8 -0.61 -22.93 -28.61
C THR A 8 -0.48 -21.51 -28.04
N VAL A 9 0.48 -21.32 -27.13
CA VAL A 9 0.79 -20.02 -26.54
C VAL A 9 2.13 -19.53 -27.09
N TYR A 10 2.22 -18.24 -27.31
CA TYR A 10 3.40 -17.56 -27.86
C TYR A 10 3.93 -16.56 -26.84
N THR A 11 5.23 -16.36 -26.82
CA THR A 11 5.84 -15.24 -26.11
C THR A 11 5.58 -13.94 -26.87
N LEU A 12 5.67 -12.79 -26.18
CA LEU A 12 5.42 -11.49 -26.82
C LEU A 12 6.30 -11.25 -28.04
N HIS A 13 7.54 -11.73 -28.00
CA HIS A 13 8.53 -11.54 -29.09
C HIS A 13 8.25 -12.40 -30.33
N GLU A 14 7.49 -13.47 -30.19
CA GLU A 14 7.10 -14.36 -31.32
C GLU A 14 5.87 -13.84 -32.07
N LEU A 15 5.20 -12.84 -31.51
CA LEU A 15 4.02 -12.24 -32.15
C LEU A 15 4.41 -11.21 -33.22
N SER A 16 3.56 -11.05 -34.22
CA SER A 16 3.69 -9.95 -35.19
C SER A 16 3.59 -8.58 -34.45
N SER A 17 4.16 -7.54 -35.06
CA SER A 17 4.15 -6.18 -34.45
C SER A 17 2.74 -5.70 -34.09
N THR A 18 1.74 -5.98 -34.95
CA THR A 18 0.34 -5.63 -34.67
C THR A 18 -0.24 -6.42 -33.48
N ALA A 19 0.11 -7.71 -33.38
CA ALA A 19 -0.33 -8.54 -32.26
C ALA A 19 0.37 -8.15 -30.95
N GLN A 20 1.64 -7.75 -30.99
CA GLN A 20 2.35 -7.21 -29.84
C GLN A 20 1.69 -5.93 -29.31
N GLU A 21 1.29 -5.02 -30.21
CA GLU A 21 0.63 -3.78 -29.81
C GLU A 21 -0.73 -4.05 -29.17
N LYS A 22 -1.54 -4.94 -29.75
CA LYS A 22 -2.81 -5.38 -29.15
C LYS A 22 -2.62 -6.02 -27.77
N ALA A 23 -1.58 -6.84 -27.60
CA ALA A 23 -1.27 -7.46 -26.33
C ALA A 23 -0.85 -6.42 -25.27
N ARG A 24 -0.06 -5.41 -25.68
CA ARG A 24 0.31 -4.29 -24.79
C ARG A 24 -0.89 -3.45 -24.41
N ASP A 25 -1.79 -3.15 -25.34
CA ASP A 25 -3.01 -2.38 -25.06
C ASP A 25 -3.95 -3.15 -24.13
N TRP A 26 -4.11 -4.44 -24.37
CA TRP A 26 -4.86 -5.30 -23.46
C TRP A 26 -4.27 -5.30 -22.04
N TYR A 27 -2.96 -5.42 -21.91
CA TYR A 27 -2.27 -5.37 -20.63
C TYR A 27 -2.46 -4.02 -19.91
N ARG A 28 -2.30 -2.90 -20.65
CA ARG A 28 -2.51 -1.55 -20.11
C ARG A 28 -3.92 -1.37 -19.55
N GLN A 29 -4.94 -1.80 -20.31
CA GLN A 29 -6.33 -1.71 -19.88
C GLN A 29 -6.61 -2.55 -18.64
N HIS A 30 -6.18 -3.81 -18.62
CA HIS A 30 -6.41 -4.69 -17.47
C HIS A 30 -5.57 -4.33 -16.25
N HIS A 31 -4.38 -3.78 -16.46
CA HIS A 31 -3.56 -3.32 -15.34
C HIS A 31 -4.11 -2.05 -14.69
N ALA A 32 -4.74 -1.16 -15.46
CA ALA A 32 -5.42 0.01 -14.92
C ALA A 32 -6.64 -0.37 -14.05
N ASP A 33 -7.31 -1.47 -14.37
CA ASP A 33 -8.45 -2.01 -13.63
C ASP A 33 -8.02 -2.94 -12.47
N SER A 34 -6.72 -3.27 -12.35
CA SER A 34 -6.23 -4.11 -11.25
C SER A 34 -6.16 -3.34 -9.93
N ASN A 35 -6.42 -4.03 -8.83
CA ASN A 35 -6.30 -3.47 -7.48
C ASN A 35 -4.81 -3.33 -7.06
N TRP A 36 -3.99 -2.71 -7.92
CA TRP A 36 -2.55 -2.51 -7.70
C TRP A 36 -2.22 -1.83 -6.36
N TYR A 37 -3.15 -1.02 -5.85
CA TYR A 37 -3.03 -0.31 -4.58
C TYR A 37 -3.12 -1.24 -3.36
N GLU A 38 -3.62 -2.48 -3.50
CA GLU A 38 -3.70 -3.43 -2.38
C GLU A 38 -2.31 -3.74 -1.82
N ASN A 39 -1.32 -3.96 -2.68
CA ASN A 39 0.07 -4.17 -2.27
C ASN A 39 0.64 -2.94 -1.54
N VAL A 40 0.28 -1.73 -2.00
CA VAL A 40 0.69 -0.48 -1.34
C VAL A 40 0.04 -0.36 0.03
N TYR A 41 -1.21 -0.78 0.17
CA TYR A 41 -1.90 -0.79 1.45
C TYR A 41 -1.32 -1.81 2.43
N GLU A 42 -0.92 -2.99 1.94
CA GLU A 42 -0.26 -4.00 2.76
C GLU A 42 1.08 -3.49 3.27
N ASP A 43 1.92 -2.95 2.40
CA ASP A 43 3.20 -2.35 2.76
C ASP A 43 3.03 -1.20 3.77
N PHE A 44 2.06 -0.32 3.53
CA PHE A 44 1.75 0.78 4.43
C PHE A 44 1.28 0.30 5.82
N ARG A 45 0.48 -0.77 5.89
CA ARG A 45 0.07 -1.37 7.17
C ARG A 45 1.26 -1.92 7.95
N GLU A 46 2.22 -2.56 7.28
CA GLU A 46 3.45 -3.04 7.91
C GLU A 46 4.27 -1.87 8.47
N VAL A 47 4.44 -0.81 7.70
CA VAL A 47 5.12 0.42 8.14
C VAL A 47 4.39 1.02 9.34
N CYS A 48 3.06 1.15 9.29
CA CYS A 48 2.25 1.63 10.41
C CYS A 48 2.43 0.77 11.66
N GLY A 49 2.42 -0.56 11.54
CA GLY A 49 2.66 -1.48 12.64
C GLY A 49 4.03 -1.27 13.31
N ILE A 50 5.09 -1.05 12.51
CA ILE A 50 6.44 -0.77 13.01
C ILE A 50 6.48 0.57 13.77
N PHE A 51 5.78 1.59 13.27
CA PHE A 51 5.69 2.91 13.90
C PHE A 51 4.78 2.95 15.12
N GLY A 52 3.91 1.96 15.31
CA GLY A 52 2.90 1.95 16.37
C GLY A 52 1.67 2.79 16.00
N ILE A 53 1.30 2.79 14.74
CA ILE A 53 0.12 3.46 14.23
C ILE A 53 -0.99 2.42 14.03
N ASP A 54 -2.06 2.54 14.79
CA ASP A 54 -3.29 1.79 14.58
C ASP A 54 -4.16 2.55 13.59
N LEU A 55 -4.23 2.05 12.35
CA LEU A 55 -5.06 2.65 11.31
C LEU A 55 -6.54 2.52 11.68
N ARG A 56 -7.26 3.63 11.61
CA ARG A 56 -8.71 3.65 11.79
C ARG A 56 -9.38 2.86 10.66
N GLN A 57 -10.37 2.06 11.02
CA GLN A 57 -11.19 1.31 10.07
C GLN A 57 -12.56 1.99 9.91
N ARG A 58 -13.06 2.00 8.69
CA ARG A 58 -14.45 2.36 8.40
C ARG A 58 -15.22 1.12 7.96
N VAL A 59 -16.43 1.01 8.46
CA VAL A 59 -17.34 -0.07 8.09
C VAL A 59 -18.38 0.47 7.13
N PHE A 60 -18.58 -0.19 6.01
CA PHE A 60 -19.63 0.16 5.07
C PHE A 60 -20.41 -1.10 4.64
N ARG A 61 -21.65 -0.88 4.26
CA ARG A 61 -22.54 -1.95 3.83
C ARG A 61 -22.53 -2.06 2.31
N LEU A 62 -22.25 -3.26 1.82
CA LEU A 62 -22.35 -3.57 0.40
C LEU A 62 -23.81 -3.71 -0.04
N SER A 63 -24.05 -3.60 -1.35
CA SER A 63 -25.37 -3.80 -1.95
C SER A 63 -25.99 -5.18 -1.68
N ASN A 64 -25.15 -6.19 -1.44
CA ASN A 64 -25.58 -7.55 -1.08
C ASN A 64 -25.87 -7.73 0.43
N GLY A 65 -25.86 -6.64 1.22
CA GLY A 65 -26.13 -6.64 2.64
C GLY A 65 -24.95 -7.02 3.54
N ARG A 66 -23.81 -7.41 2.99
CA ARG A 66 -22.60 -7.70 3.77
C ARG A 66 -21.92 -6.42 4.21
N PHE A 67 -21.24 -6.49 5.35
CA PHE A 67 -20.38 -5.41 5.82
C PHE A 67 -18.95 -5.67 5.36
N MET A 68 -18.28 -4.61 4.94
CA MET A 68 -16.83 -4.60 4.69
C MET A 68 -16.14 -3.57 5.56
N GLU A 69 -14.92 -3.87 5.95
CA GLU A 69 -14.04 -2.95 6.67
C GLU A 69 -12.90 -2.52 5.74
N GLU A 70 -12.69 -1.23 5.67
CA GLU A 70 -11.56 -0.63 4.95
C GLU A 70 -10.77 0.27 5.86
N PRO A 71 -9.43 0.33 5.71
CA PRO A 71 -8.64 1.31 6.41
C PRO A 71 -9.01 2.73 5.94
N CYS A 72 -9.00 3.67 6.86
CA CYS A 72 -9.18 5.08 6.56
C CYS A 72 -7.93 5.65 5.87
N ILE A 73 -7.73 5.28 4.63
CA ILE A 73 -6.67 5.75 3.73
C ILE A 73 -7.34 6.35 2.50
N TRP A 74 -6.94 7.56 2.11
CA TRP A 74 -7.45 8.24 0.92
C TRP A 74 -6.29 8.73 0.08
N PHE A 75 -6.44 8.65 -1.22
CA PHE A 75 -5.52 9.24 -2.18
C PHE A 75 -6.28 9.74 -3.41
N SER A 76 -5.81 10.82 -4.01
CA SER A 76 -6.40 11.42 -5.21
C SER A 76 -5.58 11.17 -6.48
N GLY A 77 -4.38 10.67 -6.33
CA GLY A 77 -3.44 10.39 -7.42
C GLY A 77 -2.01 10.78 -7.04
N PHE A 78 -1.09 10.59 -7.98
CA PHE A 78 0.34 10.86 -7.79
C PHE A 78 0.98 11.48 -9.05
N CYS A 79 0.17 12.03 -9.95
CA CYS A 79 0.60 12.47 -11.27
C CYS A 79 0.50 13.98 -11.50
N SER A 80 -0.25 14.71 -10.67
CA SER A 80 -0.51 16.14 -10.85
C SER A 80 -0.28 16.93 -9.56
N GLN A 81 -0.11 18.25 -9.74
CA GLN A 81 -0.06 19.17 -8.62
C GLN A 81 -1.41 19.18 -7.90
N GLY A 82 -1.41 18.94 -6.61
CA GLY A 82 -2.61 18.82 -5.80
C GLY A 82 -3.03 17.38 -5.51
N ASP A 83 -2.40 16.41 -6.16
CA ASP A 83 -2.53 15.00 -5.77
C ASP A 83 -1.88 14.77 -4.41
N GLY A 84 -2.44 13.84 -3.66
CA GLY A 84 -1.91 13.51 -2.35
C GLY A 84 -2.57 12.29 -1.74
N ALA A 85 -2.04 11.89 -0.60
CA ALA A 85 -2.60 10.81 0.20
C ALA A 85 -2.66 11.24 1.67
N CYS A 86 -3.65 10.74 2.38
CA CYS A 86 -3.78 10.92 3.82
C CYS A 86 -4.39 9.68 4.45
N PHE A 87 -4.24 9.57 5.75
CA PHE A 87 -4.82 8.49 6.54
C PHE A 87 -5.26 9.00 7.91
N GLU A 88 -6.09 8.22 8.58
CA GLU A 88 -6.47 8.44 9.97
C GLU A 88 -6.04 7.26 10.82
N GLY A 89 -5.56 7.54 12.02
CA GLY A 89 -5.13 6.52 12.94
C GLY A 89 -4.81 7.05 14.33
N ARG A 90 -4.36 6.16 15.20
CA ARG A 90 -3.83 6.48 16.51
C ARG A 90 -2.40 6.02 16.60
N TRP A 91 -1.51 6.93 16.95
CA TRP A 91 -0.11 6.62 17.17
C TRP A 91 0.18 6.43 18.66
N HIS A 92 0.94 5.41 18.98
CA HIS A 92 1.51 5.16 20.30
C HIS A 92 2.96 4.67 20.13
N TRP A 93 3.79 4.92 21.13
CA TRP A 93 5.19 4.54 21.04
C TRP A 93 5.38 3.02 20.94
N GLN A 94 6.29 2.62 20.05
CA GLN A 94 6.76 1.25 19.91
C GLN A 94 8.27 1.16 20.17
N PRO A 95 8.72 0.14 20.93
CA PRO A 95 10.14 -0.06 21.17
C PRO A 95 10.87 -0.48 19.88
N ALA A 96 12.10 0.01 19.74
CA ALA A 96 13.00 -0.34 18.65
C ALA A 96 12.51 0.04 17.22
N THR A 97 11.55 0.96 17.08
CA THR A 97 11.07 1.46 15.79
C THR A 97 12.20 1.87 14.84
N PRO A 98 13.22 2.68 15.24
CA PRO A 98 14.29 3.07 14.34
C PRO A 98 15.10 1.89 13.78
N ARG A 99 15.29 0.83 14.55
CA ARG A 99 15.96 -0.37 14.09
C ARG A 99 15.09 -1.17 13.13
N LYS A 100 13.85 -1.43 13.53
CA LYS A 100 12.90 -2.22 12.72
C LYS A 100 12.65 -1.58 11.36
N ILE A 101 12.49 -0.25 11.31
CA ILE A 101 12.25 0.44 10.03
C ILE A 101 13.47 0.39 9.11
N ARG A 102 14.69 0.42 9.65
CA ARG A 102 15.91 0.24 8.85
C ARG A 102 16.07 -1.18 8.32
N GLU A 103 15.62 -2.18 9.07
CA GLU A 103 15.58 -3.58 8.63
C GLU A 103 14.52 -3.79 7.53
N TYR A 104 13.35 -3.18 7.69
CA TYR A 104 12.24 -3.30 6.74
C TYR A 104 12.48 -2.52 5.44
N ALA A 105 12.85 -1.25 5.56
CA ALA A 105 13.04 -0.32 4.45
C ALA A 105 14.46 0.29 4.47
N PRO A 106 15.52 -0.48 4.16
CA PRO A 106 16.91 -0.05 4.34
C PRO A 106 17.31 1.13 3.44
N GLN A 107 16.61 1.36 2.33
CA GLN A 107 16.90 2.44 1.38
C GLN A 107 16.08 3.70 1.63
N ASP A 108 15.05 3.64 2.46
CA ASP A 108 14.13 4.76 2.70
C ASP A 108 14.66 5.67 3.83
N ARG A 109 15.46 6.64 3.43
CA ARG A 109 16.07 7.61 4.36
C ARG A 109 15.04 8.48 5.06
N GLU A 110 13.88 8.73 4.43
CA GLU A 110 12.84 9.57 5.03
C GLU A 110 12.13 8.84 6.16
N LEU A 111 11.79 7.57 5.98
CA LEU A 111 11.26 6.74 7.06
C LEU A 111 12.25 6.64 8.23
N HIS A 112 13.57 6.53 7.95
CA HIS A 112 14.59 6.53 9.00
C HIS A 112 14.57 7.83 9.80
N ARG A 113 14.52 8.99 9.09
CA ARG A 113 14.47 10.32 9.70
C ARG A 113 13.25 10.49 10.60
N ILE A 114 12.07 10.04 10.12
CA ILE A 114 10.82 10.10 10.88
C ILE A 114 10.91 9.24 12.14
N ALA A 115 11.40 8.02 12.03
CA ALA A 115 11.54 7.11 13.17
C ALA A 115 12.47 7.67 14.25
N ASP A 116 13.61 8.25 13.86
CA ASP A 116 14.56 8.88 14.79
C ASP A 116 13.95 10.12 15.47
N ALA A 117 13.23 10.95 14.72
CA ALA A 117 12.57 12.14 15.23
C ALA A 117 11.47 11.78 16.27
N LEU A 118 10.63 10.78 15.96
CA LEU A 118 9.60 10.30 16.88
C LEU A 118 10.22 9.72 18.17
N GLN A 119 11.30 8.96 18.05
CA GLN A 119 12.01 8.45 19.22
C GLN A 119 12.59 9.58 20.09
N ALA A 120 13.16 10.61 19.48
CA ALA A 120 13.70 11.76 20.19
C ALA A 120 12.61 12.54 20.90
N VAL A 121 11.43 12.71 20.29
CA VAL A 121 10.27 13.36 20.91
C VAL A 121 9.77 12.54 22.09
N GLN A 122 9.60 11.23 21.94
CA GLN A 122 9.19 10.34 23.02
C GLN A 122 10.15 10.37 24.22
N LYS A 123 11.45 10.31 23.95
CA LYS A 123 12.48 10.37 25.00
C LYS A 123 12.39 11.65 25.82
N ARG A 124 12.15 12.81 25.19
CA ARG A 124 11.98 14.09 25.87
C ARG A 124 10.71 14.16 26.72
N ASN A 125 9.71 13.34 26.42
CA ASN A 125 8.40 13.30 27.09
C ASN A 125 8.18 12.02 27.89
N PHE A 126 9.25 11.41 28.36
CA PHE A 126 9.21 10.23 29.24
C PHE A 126 8.43 9.05 28.66
N TRP A 127 8.44 8.89 27.32
CA TRP A 127 7.78 7.80 26.59
C TRP A 127 6.25 7.74 26.75
N GLN A 128 5.61 8.87 27.00
CA GLN A 128 4.19 8.95 27.33
C GLN A 128 3.31 9.60 26.25
N LEU A 129 3.90 10.04 25.14
CA LEU A 129 3.13 10.69 24.09
C LEU A 129 2.30 9.68 23.31
N GLN A 130 1.08 10.09 23.01
CA GLN A 130 0.16 9.46 22.07
C GLN A 130 -0.44 10.55 21.20
N ALA A 131 -0.86 10.21 19.99
CA ALA A 131 -1.48 11.16 19.07
C ALA A 131 -2.59 10.50 18.27
N GLU A 132 -3.64 11.25 18.00
CA GLU A 132 -4.55 10.99 16.89
C GLU A 132 -3.99 11.68 15.65
N ILE A 133 -4.01 10.97 14.51
CA ILE A 133 -3.42 11.41 13.26
C ILE A 133 -4.50 11.38 12.18
#